data_e798353bd6e3e1e84ec8062fdff23315
#
_entry.id   e798353bd6e3e1e84ec8062fdff23315
#
_cell.length_a   1.000
_cell.length_b   1.000
_cell.length_c   1.000
_cell.angle_alpha   90.00
_cell.angle_beta   90.00
_cell.angle_gamma   90.00
#
_symmetry.space_group_name_H-M   'P 1'
#
loop_
_entity.id
_entity.type
_entity.pdbx_description
1 polymer ?
#
loop_
_entity_poly.entity_id
_entity_poly.type
_entity_poly.pdbx_seq_one_letter_code
_entity_poly.pdbx_strand_id
1 'polypeptide(L)'
;IRIVAKNKQGQLSYCSRCTVYKLTFNNLRLELYPDQLNKLKDYVNTIEIEYWEIKHERMVMKRKIPLPSTQKNLTMMFDKHEIVLLKLLLNQQTVKPMEMLGISDIDYTLFLN
;
A
#
# COMPACT_ATOMS: atom_id res chain seq x y z
N ILE A 1 3.61 -5.70 19.97
CA ILE A 1 3.50 -5.37 18.53
C ILE A 1 3.27 -6.65 17.73
N ARG A 2 2.29 -6.61 16.90
CA ARG A 2 1.90 -7.77 16.09
C ARG A 2 1.94 -7.39 14.61
N ILE A 3 2.59 -8.22 13.80
CA ILE A 3 2.60 -8.02 12.35
C ILE A 3 1.25 -8.48 11.80
N VAL A 4 0.56 -7.57 11.13
CA VAL A 4 -0.78 -7.83 10.58
C VAL A 4 -0.67 -8.31 9.15
N ALA A 5 0.21 -7.69 8.36
CA ALA A 5 0.43 -8.08 6.98
C ALA A 5 1.84 -7.67 6.57
N LYS A 6 2.39 -8.38 5.58
CA LYS A 6 3.76 -8.13 5.15
C LYS A 6 3.94 -8.54 3.69
N ASN A 7 4.73 -7.77 2.96
CA ASN A 7 5.19 -8.15 1.64
C ASN A 7 6.55 -7.52 1.37
N LYS A 8 7.07 -7.70 0.16
CA LYS A 8 8.43 -7.25 -0.14
C LYS A 8 8.60 -5.73 -0.11
N GLN A 9 7.51 -4.97 -0.18
CA GLN A 9 7.58 -3.52 -0.18
C GLN A 9 7.37 -2.92 1.19
N GLY A 10 6.75 -3.67 2.10
CA GLY A 10 6.48 -3.10 3.40
C GLY A 10 5.76 -4.03 4.35
N GLN A 11 5.23 -3.43 5.39
CA GLN A 11 4.65 -4.18 6.50
C GLN A 11 3.63 -3.31 7.22
N LEU A 12 2.55 -3.95 7.63
CA LEU A 12 1.54 -3.34 8.50
C LEU A 12 1.58 -4.07 9.83
N SER A 13 1.79 -3.33 10.92
CA SER A 13 1.81 -3.90 12.25
C SER A 13 0.86 -3.13 13.17
N TYR A 14 0.49 -3.75 14.27
CA TYR A 14 -0.41 -3.15 15.25
C TYR A 14 0.22 -3.16 16.64
N CYS A 15 0.15 -2.03 17.31
CA CYS A 15 0.59 -1.89 18.70
C CYS A 15 -0.66 -1.79 19.59
N SER A 16 -0.95 -2.85 20.35
CA SER A 16 -2.14 -2.87 21.20
C SER A 16 -2.03 -1.88 22.34
N ARG A 17 -0.82 -1.63 22.82
CA ARG A 17 -0.60 -0.69 23.92
C ARG A 17 -0.96 0.73 23.50
N CYS A 18 -0.55 1.13 22.30
CA CYS A 18 -0.80 2.49 21.79
C CYS A 18 -2.09 2.58 20.99
N THR A 19 -2.69 1.45 20.65
CA THR A 19 -3.85 1.33 19.74
C THR A 19 -3.59 2.04 18.42
N VAL A 20 -2.41 1.82 17.87
CA VAL A 20 -1.95 2.47 16.64
C VAL A 20 -1.42 1.42 15.68
N TYR A 21 -1.76 1.57 14.41
CA TYR A 21 -1.16 0.79 13.34
C TYR A 21 0.07 1.50 12.82
N LYS A 22 1.09 0.73 12.48
CA LYS A 22 2.32 1.25 11.89
C LYS A 22 2.45 0.65 10.51
N LEU A 23 2.46 1.51 9.51
CA LEU A 23 2.62 1.10 8.12
C LEU A 23 3.97 1.58 7.63
N THR A 24 4.83 0.62 7.26
CA THR A 24 6.06 0.94 6.54
C THR A 24 5.89 0.47 5.11
N PHE A 25 6.21 1.34 4.16
CA PHE A 25 6.06 1.00 2.75
C PHE A 25 7.12 1.78 1.98
N ASN A 26 8.04 1.06 1.35
CA ASN A 26 9.21 1.68 0.72
C ASN A 26 9.96 2.52 1.76
N ASN A 27 10.08 3.81 1.53
CA ASN A 27 10.77 4.72 2.46
C ASN A 27 9.80 5.54 3.32
N LEU A 28 8.54 5.12 3.36
CA LEU A 28 7.52 5.82 4.15
C LEU A 28 7.21 5.05 5.40
N ARG A 29 6.92 5.78 6.46
CA ARG A 29 6.45 5.20 7.72
C ARG A 29 5.31 6.06 8.25
N LEU A 30 4.13 5.46 8.35
CA LEU A 30 2.93 6.14 8.81
C LEU A 30 2.44 5.48 10.11
N GLU A 31 1.99 6.30 11.04
CA GLU A 31 1.32 5.82 12.23
C GLU A 31 -0.14 6.24 12.14
N LEU A 32 -1.03 5.27 12.21
CA LEU A 32 -2.44 5.48 11.92
C LEU A 32 -3.30 4.92 13.03
N TYR A 33 -4.23 5.76 13.52
CA TYR A 33 -5.28 5.25 14.37
C TYR A 33 -6.24 4.40 13.54
N PRO A 34 -7.04 3.53 14.17
CA PRO A 34 -7.91 2.63 13.41
C PRO A 34 -8.81 3.32 12.39
N ASP A 35 -9.38 4.47 12.73
CA ASP A 35 -10.24 5.19 11.79
C ASP A 35 -9.45 5.78 10.63
N GLN A 36 -8.22 6.21 10.88
CA GLN A 36 -7.34 6.71 9.82
C GLN A 36 -6.93 5.58 8.89
N LEU A 37 -6.65 4.40 9.43
CA LEU A 37 -6.33 3.24 8.61
C LEU A 37 -7.51 2.87 7.72
N ASN A 38 -8.73 2.89 8.26
CA ASN A 38 -9.92 2.57 7.49
C ASN A 38 -10.13 3.56 6.35
N LYS A 39 -9.90 4.84 6.60
CA LYS A 39 -10.02 5.86 5.55
C LYS A 39 -9.00 5.64 4.45
N LEU A 40 -7.76 5.35 4.82
CA LEU A 40 -6.71 5.09 3.85
C LEU A 40 -7.05 3.84 3.03
N LYS A 41 -7.51 2.80 3.69
CA LYS A 41 -7.88 1.56 3.04
C LYS A 41 -9.01 1.78 2.04
N ASP A 42 -10.05 2.52 2.44
CA ASP A 42 -11.16 2.82 1.53
C ASP A 42 -10.69 3.61 0.32
N TYR A 43 -9.83 4.59 0.54
CA TYR A 43 -9.31 5.38 -0.56
C TYR A 43 -8.51 4.52 -1.54
N VAL A 44 -7.61 3.69 -1.02
CA VAL A 44 -6.76 2.85 -1.87
C VAL A 44 -7.59 1.80 -2.60
N ASN A 45 -8.61 1.25 -1.94
CA ASN A 45 -9.47 0.25 -2.56
C ASN A 45 -10.31 0.80 -3.70
N THR A 46 -10.58 2.10 -3.68
CA THR A 46 -11.44 2.73 -4.69
C THR A 46 -10.70 3.66 -5.65
N ILE A 47 -9.38 3.70 -5.56
CA ILE A 47 -8.60 4.60 -6.40
C ILE A 47 -8.67 4.15 -7.85
N GLU A 48 -8.87 5.13 -8.75
CA GLU A 48 -8.97 4.88 -10.19
C GLU A 48 -7.60 5.03 -10.81
N ILE A 49 -6.87 3.94 -10.88
CA ILE A 49 -5.48 3.93 -11.33
C ILE A 49 -5.34 4.50 -12.74
N GLU A 50 -6.17 4.02 -13.67
CA GLU A 50 -6.08 4.46 -15.06
C GLU A 50 -6.36 5.94 -15.22
N TYR A 51 -7.31 6.46 -14.45
CA TYR A 51 -7.62 7.88 -14.47
C TYR A 51 -6.39 8.72 -14.17
N TRP A 52 -5.66 8.33 -13.10
CA TRP A 52 -4.50 9.09 -12.68
C TRP A 52 -3.33 8.92 -13.63
N GLU A 53 -3.16 7.73 -14.19
CA GLU A 53 -2.09 7.50 -15.16
C GLU A 53 -2.29 8.36 -16.40
N ILE A 54 -3.52 8.50 -16.86
CA ILE A 54 -3.81 9.33 -18.01
C ILE A 54 -3.69 10.82 -17.64
N LYS A 55 -4.26 11.21 -16.52
CA LYS A 55 -4.24 12.62 -16.10
C LYS A 55 -2.82 13.13 -15.93
N HIS A 56 -1.92 12.31 -15.42
CA HIS A 56 -0.54 12.72 -15.13
C HIS A 56 0.46 12.16 -16.15
N GLU A 57 0.00 11.75 -17.31
CA GLU A 57 0.88 11.08 -18.29
C GLU A 57 2.06 11.94 -18.72
N ARG A 58 1.93 13.26 -18.67
CA ARG A 58 2.98 14.17 -19.09
C ARG A 58 3.91 14.60 -17.96
N MET A 59 3.66 14.13 -16.73
CA MET A 59 4.57 14.44 -15.64
C MET A 59 5.88 13.72 -15.85
N VAL A 60 6.97 14.40 -15.46
CA VAL A 60 8.30 13.82 -15.54
C VAL A 60 8.42 12.62 -14.61
N MET A 61 7.79 12.70 -13.45
CA MET A 61 7.80 11.63 -12.47
C MET A 61 7.11 10.37 -13.01
N LYS A 62 7.75 9.21 -12.81
CA LYS A 62 7.18 7.95 -13.27
C LYS A 62 5.99 7.51 -12.44
N ARG A 63 5.97 7.85 -11.16
CA ARG A 63 4.87 7.54 -10.29
C ARG A 63 3.77 8.56 -10.52
N LYS A 64 2.63 8.08 -11.00
CA LYS A 64 1.54 8.96 -11.47
C LYS A 64 0.33 8.98 -10.55
N ILE A 65 0.29 8.11 -9.55
CA ILE A 65 -0.91 7.91 -8.74
C ILE A 65 -0.74 8.58 -7.39
N PRO A 66 -1.53 9.62 -7.09
CA PRO A 66 -1.37 10.37 -5.85
C PRO A 66 -2.11 9.72 -4.69
N LEU A 67 -1.50 9.79 -3.53
CA LEU A 67 -2.11 9.39 -2.28
C LEU A 67 -1.99 10.57 -1.32
N PRO A 68 -3.08 11.30 -1.09
CA PRO A 68 -3.02 12.46 -0.21
C PRO A 68 -2.71 12.05 1.22
N SER A 69 -1.97 12.89 1.92
CA SER A 69 -1.72 12.71 3.34
C SER A 69 -2.62 13.67 4.14
N THR A 70 -2.51 13.63 5.45
CA THR A 70 -3.19 14.59 6.30
C THR A 70 -2.57 15.99 6.19
N GLN A 71 -1.38 16.07 5.62
CA GLN A 71 -0.71 17.34 5.37
C GLN A 71 -1.10 17.86 3.98
N LYS A 72 -1.59 19.08 3.91
CA LYS A 72 -2.03 19.63 2.62
C LYS A 72 -0.91 19.75 1.61
N ASN A 73 0.30 19.96 2.08
CA ASN A 73 1.45 20.16 1.20
C ASN A 73 2.25 18.89 0.95
N LEU A 74 1.70 17.74 1.32
CA LEU A 74 2.40 16.47 1.12
C LEU A 74 1.47 15.48 0.42
N THR A 75 1.89 15.05 -0.76
CA THR A 75 1.20 14.01 -1.51
C THR A 75 2.21 12.93 -1.83
N MET A 76 1.87 11.69 -1.50
CA MET A 76 2.73 10.55 -1.82
C MET A 76 2.38 10.05 -3.20
N MET A 77 3.39 9.75 -4.01
CA MET A 77 3.17 9.32 -5.39
C MET A 77 3.60 7.87 -5.54
N PHE A 78 2.75 7.09 -6.18
CA PHE A 78 2.98 5.66 -6.37
C PHE A 78 2.74 5.27 -7.82
N ASP A 79 3.34 4.14 -8.23
CA ASP A 79 2.99 3.54 -9.49
C ASP A 79 1.94 2.43 -9.27
N LYS A 80 1.46 1.86 -10.36
CA LYS A 80 0.41 0.85 -10.30
C LYS A 80 0.83 -0.36 -9.48
N HIS A 81 2.06 -0.82 -9.65
CA HIS A 81 2.56 -1.98 -8.93
C HIS A 81 2.59 -1.71 -7.42
N GLU A 82 3.04 -0.53 -7.05
CA GLU A 82 3.10 -0.15 -5.64
C GLU A 82 1.71 -0.06 -5.03
N ILE A 83 0.74 0.47 -5.77
CA ILE A 83 -0.63 0.55 -5.29
C ILE A 83 -1.20 -0.84 -5.02
N VAL A 84 -0.93 -1.79 -5.90
CA VAL A 84 -1.39 -3.18 -5.71
C VAL A 84 -0.82 -3.76 -4.41
N LEU A 85 0.48 -3.58 -4.19
CA LEU A 85 1.12 -4.11 -2.99
C LEU A 85 0.64 -3.40 -1.72
N LEU A 86 0.44 -2.09 -1.80
CA LEU A 86 -0.10 -1.33 -0.69
C LEU A 86 -1.52 -1.79 -0.35
N LYS A 87 -2.34 -2.02 -1.38
CA LYS A 87 -3.70 -2.51 -1.19
C LYS A 87 -3.71 -3.85 -0.45
N LEU A 88 -2.79 -4.75 -0.80
CA LEU A 88 -2.69 -6.03 -0.12
C LEU A 88 -2.39 -5.85 1.37
N LEU A 89 -1.46 -4.96 1.70
CA LEU A 89 -1.13 -4.69 3.10
C LEU A 89 -2.33 -4.13 3.85
N LEU A 90 -3.00 -3.15 3.26
CA LEU A 90 -4.12 -2.48 3.93
C LEU A 90 -5.31 -3.42 4.11
N ASN A 91 -5.46 -4.40 3.23
CA ASN A 91 -6.51 -5.40 3.36
C ASN A 91 -6.02 -6.62 4.14
N GLN A 92 -4.86 -6.48 4.80
CA GLN A 92 -4.32 -7.45 5.73
C GLN A 92 -4.03 -8.80 5.08
N GLN A 93 -3.48 -8.76 3.86
CA GLN A 93 -3.09 -9.95 3.13
C GLN A 93 -1.57 -10.03 3.09
N THR A 94 -1.04 -11.17 3.51
CA THR A 94 0.39 -11.41 3.53
C THR A 94 0.77 -12.29 2.35
N VAL A 95 1.79 -11.84 1.58
CA VAL A 95 2.33 -12.63 0.47
C VAL A 95 3.62 -13.28 0.95
N LYS A 96 3.63 -14.59 0.99
CA LYS A 96 4.80 -15.36 1.42
C LYS A 96 5.46 -16.02 0.22
N PRO A 97 6.80 -16.12 0.21
CA PRO A 97 7.50 -16.73 -0.91
C PRO A 97 7.02 -18.14 -1.25
N MET A 98 6.73 -18.93 -0.23
CA MET A 98 6.28 -20.31 -0.45
C MET A 98 4.92 -20.35 -1.13
N GLU A 99 4.05 -19.45 -0.79
CA GLU A 99 2.75 -19.37 -1.44
C GLU A 99 2.90 -18.99 -2.90
N MET A 100 3.84 -18.11 -3.19
CA MET A 100 4.10 -17.70 -4.55
C MET A 100 4.66 -18.85 -5.38
N LEU A 101 5.51 -19.66 -4.77
CA LEU A 101 6.06 -20.83 -5.45
C LEU A 101 4.96 -21.82 -5.79
N GLY A 102 4.02 -22.01 -4.90
CA GLY A 102 2.92 -22.93 -5.15
C GLY A 102 1.99 -22.46 -6.25
N ILE A 103 1.99 -21.17 -6.52
CA ILE A 103 1.14 -20.59 -7.55
C ILE A 103 1.90 -20.46 -8.85
N SER A 104 3.12 -20.56 -8.80
CA SER A 104 4.03 -20.25 -9.84
C SER A 104 4.55 -18.91 -9.68
N ASP A 105 4.73 -18.53 -9.60
CA ASP A 105 5.22 -17.43 -9.43
C ASP A 105 5.16 -16.24 -9.69
N ILE A 106 4.86 -16.32 -9.65
CA ILE A 106 4.73 -15.27 -9.54
C ILE A 106 4.62 -14.25 -9.33
N ASP A 107 4.26 -14.46 -9.34
CA ASP A 107 4.02 -13.42 -9.13
C ASP A 107 3.77 -12.73 -8.75
N TYR A 108 3.77 -12.92 -8.69
CA TYR A 108 3.42 -12.30 -8.20
C TYR A 108 2.92 -11.55 -8.32
N THR A 109 2.93 -12.06 -8.51
CA THR A 109 2.35 -11.34 -8.61
C THR A 109 1.53 -11.11 -8.52
N LEU A 110 1.29 -11.71 -8.44
CA LEU A 110 0.51 -11.53 -8.31
C LEU A 110 -0.05 -11.38 -7.80
N PHE A 111 0.05 -11.98 -7.49
CA PHE A 111 -0.20 -11.85 -7.19
C PHE A 111 -0.35 -11.43 -7.09
N LEU A 112 0.10 -11.99 -7.00
CA LEU A 112 0.19 -11.63 -7.17
C LEU A 112 -0.05 -11.14 -7.44
N ASN A 113 0.11 -11.54 -7.39
CA ASN A 113 0.10 -11.09 -7.90
C ASN A 113 -0.15 -10.88 -8.09
#